data_60666cca21756e00f2573e0166a7130f
#
_entry.id   60666cca21756e00f2573e0166a7130f
#
_cell.length_a   1.000
_cell.length_b   1.000
_cell.length_c   1.000
_cell.angle_alpha   90.00
_cell.angle_beta   90.00
_cell.angle_gamma   90.00
#
_symmetry.space_group_name_H-M   'P 1'
#
loop_
_entity.id
_entity.type
_entity.pdbx_description
1 polymer ?
#
loop_
_entity_poly.entity_id
_entity_poly.type
_entity_poly.pdbx_seq_one_letter_code
_entity_poly.pdbx_strand_id
1 'polypeptide(L)'
;MYGWGMTISVSKLSDPAVRAFVTALNAHDEAALFEALTPDVTMSDDGSDRDVRQWLDREVFASRGHMDVESEADGGLALVAGYRNDTWGEMRTKWRFTVDGGKISRFETGQA
;
A
#
# COMPACT_ATOMS: atom_id res chain seq x y z
N MET A 1 -0.70 23.29 -8.35
CA MET A 1 -0.42 22.56 -7.92
C MET A 1 0.14 22.30 -7.08
N TYR A 2 0.15 22.01 -6.88
CA TYR A 2 0.75 22.11 -5.91
C TYR A 2 1.84 21.37 -5.73
N GLY A 3 2.41 21.61 -5.17
CA GLY A 3 3.76 21.49 -4.99
C GLY A 3 4.28 20.14 -4.83
N TRP A 4 3.59 19.29 -4.43
CA TRP A 4 4.09 17.97 -4.34
C TRP A 4 3.71 17.15 -5.53
N GLY A 5 3.67 17.73 -6.67
CA GLY A 5 3.29 17.06 -7.88
C GLY A 5 4.21 15.94 -8.34
N MET A 6 5.34 15.74 -7.66
CA MET A 6 6.30 14.71 -8.07
C MET A 6 5.95 13.39 -7.41
N THR A 7 5.40 12.47 -8.19
CA THR A 7 5.13 11.12 -7.75
C THR A 7 5.94 10.14 -8.58
N ILE A 8 6.15 8.95 -8.04
CA ILE A 8 6.83 7.87 -8.73
C ILE A 8 5.78 7.02 -9.44
N SER A 9 5.98 6.78 -10.73
CA SER A 9 5.14 5.82 -11.45
C SER A 9 5.24 4.45 -10.78
N VAL A 10 4.11 3.79 -10.58
CA VAL A 10 4.10 2.48 -9.91
C VAL A 10 5.02 1.49 -10.62
N SER A 11 5.06 1.51 -11.96
CA SER A 11 5.91 0.63 -12.75
C SER A 11 7.41 0.83 -12.48
N LYS A 12 7.79 1.93 -11.83
CA LYS A 12 9.18 2.24 -11.50
C LYS A 12 9.57 1.93 -10.07
N LEU A 13 8.65 1.43 -9.26
CA LEU A 13 8.96 1.02 -7.90
C LEU A 13 10.00 -0.11 -7.94
N SER A 14 10.95 -0.08 -7.01
CA SER A 14 12.12 -0.95 -7.05
C SER A 14 11.82 -2.39 -6.71
N ASP A 15 10.92 -2.64 -5.76
CA ASP A 15 10.63 -3.99 -5.32
C ASP A 15 9.43 -4.56 -6.09
N PRO A 16 9.57 -5.74 -6.72
CA PRO A 16 8.50 -6.32 -7.53
C PRO A 16 7.24 -6.66 -6.74
N ALA A 17 7.38 -7.12 -5.50
CA ALA A 17 6.21 -7.46 -4.68
C ALA A 17 5.45 -6.21 -4.27
N VAL A 18 6.17 -5.15 -3.91
CA VAL A 18 5.56 -3.86 -3.58
C VAL A 18 4.89 -3.26 -4.81
N ARG A 19 5.54 -3.37 -5.96
CA ARG A 19 4.96 -2.89 -7.23
C ARG A 19 3.63 -3.60 -7.53
N ALA A 20 3.60 -4.92 -7.35
CA ALA A 20 2.37 -5.70 -7.55
C ALA A 20 1.27 -5.29 -6.57
N PHE A 21 1.64 -5.07 -5.32
CA PHE A 21 0.69 -4.63 -4.28
C PHE A 21 0.06 -3.29 -4.65
N VAL A 22 0.87 -2.28 -4.97
CA VAL A 22 0.36 -0.95 -5.27
C VAL A 22 -0.46 -0.95 -6.57
N THR A 23 -0.01 -1.69 -7.57
CA THR A 23 -0.75 -1.80 -8.83
C THR A 23 -2.15 -2.38 -8.59
N ALA A 24 -2.23 -3.47 -7.84
CA ALA A 24 -3.51 -4.12 -7.56
C ALA A 24 -4.42 -3.26 -6.69
N LEU A 25 -3.83 -2.57 -5.70
CA LEU A 25 -4.59 -1.66 -4.84
C LEU A 25 -5.23 -0.56 -5.67
N ASN A 26 -4.45 0.09 -6.52
CA ASN A 26 -4.94 1.20 -7.33
C ASN A 26 -5.94 0.76 -8.41
N ALA A 27 -5.84 -0.48 -8.86
CA ALA A 27 -6.78 -1.04 -9.81
C ALA A 27 -8.04 -1.60 -9.13
N HIS A 28 -8.05 -1.65 -7.80
CA HIS A 28 -9.10 -2.29 -7.01
C HIS A 28 -9.29 -3.76 -7.41
N ASP A 29 -8.19 -4.40 -7.77
CA ASP A 29 -8.17 -5.79 -8.19
C ASP A 29 -7.92 -6.67 -6.97
N GLU A 30 -8.98 -7.12 -6.33
CA GLU A 30 -8.90 -7.86 -5.09
C GLU A 30 -8.12 -9.16 -5.26
N ALA A 31 -8.38 -9.91 -6.32
CA ALA A 31 -7.68 -11.17 -6.56
C ALA A 31 -6.18 -10.96 -6.73
N ALA A 32 -5.77 -9.97 -7.52
CA ALA A 32 -4.37 -9.66 -7.73
C ALA A 32 -3.70 -9.18 -6.45
N LEU A 33 -4.43 -8.40 -5.63
CA LEU A 33 -3.89 -7.92 -4.36
C LEU A 33 -3.58 -9.08 -3.41
N PHE A 34 -4.53 -9.98 -3.23
CA PHE A 34 -4.30 -11.14 -2.37
C PHE A 34 -3.24 -12.08 -2.92
N GLU A 35 -3.10 -12.15 -4.23
CA GLU A 35 -2.03 -12.94 -4.85
C GLU A 35 -0.64 -12.38 -4.57
N ALA A 36 -0.53 -11.08 -4.31
CA ALA A 36 0.73 -10.44 -3.93
C ALA A 36 1.09 -10.67 -2.45
N LEU A 37 0.21 -11.27 -1.68
CA LEU A 37 0.39 -11.50 -0.24
C LEU A 37 0.65 -12.97 0.05
N THR A 38 1.40 -13.25 1.12
CA THR A 38 1.53 -14.63 1.60
C THR A 38 0.21 -15.06 2.27
N PRO A 39 -0.03 -16.39 2.38
CA PRO A 39 -1.26 -16.87 3.04
C PRO A 39 -1.41 -16.44 4.49
N ASP A 40 -0.27 -16.23 5.18
CA ASP A 40 -0.23 -15.85 6.60
C ASP A 40 0.12 -14.38 6.80
N VAL A 41 -0.11 -13.55 5.79
CA VAL A 41 0.20 -12.12 5.84
C VAL A 41 -0.44 -11.44 7.05
N THR A 42 0.31 -10.50 7.64
CA THR A 42 -0.17 -9.66 8.75
C THR A 42 0.00 -8.20 8.40
N MET A 43 -0.66 -7.34 9.14
CA MET A 43 -0.54 -5.90 8.95
C MET A 43 -0.79 -5.12 10.23
N SER A 44 -0.33 -3.87 10.25
CA SER A 44 -0.69 -2.91 11.29
C SER A 44 -1.06 -1.56 10.67
N ASP A 45 -1.90 -0.82 11.39
CA ASP A 45 -2.28 0.54 11.04
C ASP A 45 -2.05 1.41 12.28
N ASP A 46 -1.17 2.40 12.16
CA ASP A 46 -0.74 3.26 13.28
C ASP A 46 -0.32 2.45 14.50
N GLY A 47 0.39 1.34 14.26
CA GLY A 47 0.93 0.49 15.33
C GLY A 47 -0.02 -0.54 15.89
N SER A 48 -1.26 -0.59 15.41
CA SER A 48 -2.24 -1.59 15.85
C SER A 48 -2.40 -2.67 14.79
N ASP A 49 -2.23 -3.92 15.19
CA ASP A 49 -2.46 -5.04 14.27
C ASP A 49 -3.94 -5.13 13.93
N ARG A 50 -4.21 -5.40 12.65
CA ARG A 50 -5.57 -5.48 12.11
C ARG A 50 -5.74 -6.77 11.33
N ASP A 51 -6.98 -7.19 11.18
CA ASP A 51 -7.33 -8.27 10.27
C ASP A 51 -7.13 -7.78 8.83
N VAL A 52 -6.28 -8.48 8.07
CA VAL A 52 -5.87 -8.02 6.75
C VAL A 52 -7.05 -7.91 5.80
N ARG A 53 -7.87 -8.97 5.70
CA ARG A 53 -9.00 -8.99 4.78
C ARG A 53 -10.01 -7.92 5.11
N GLN A 54 -10.34 -7.78 6.39
CA GLN A 54 -11.31 -6.81 6.86
C GLN A 54 -10.82 -5.37 6.62
N TRP A 55 -9.53 -5.12 6.90
CA TRP A 55 -8.96 -3.80 6.70
C TRP A 55 -8.90 -3.41 5.21
N LEU A 56 -8.46 -4.33 4.36
CA LEU A 56 -8.40 -4.09 2.92
C LEU A 56 -9.80 -3.86 2.34
N ASP A 57 -10.78 -4.64 2.78
CA ASP A 57 -12.16 -4.48 2.32
C ASP A 57 -12.69 -3.08 2.64
N ARG A 58 -12.51 -2.66 3.88
CA ARG A 58 -13.03 -1.37 4.36
C ARG A 58 -12.24 -0.18 3.83
N GLU A 59 -10.91 -0.24 3.88
CA GLU A 59 -10.07 0.92 3.60
C GLU A 59 -9.65 1.05 2.15
N VAL A 60 -9.73 -0.02 1.38
CA VAL A 60 -9.29 -0.03 0.00
C VAL A 60 -10.45 -0.27 -0.96
N PHE A 61 -11.13 -1.40 -0.82
CA PHE A 61 -12.11 -1.80 -1.83
C PHE A 61 -13.45 -1.07 -1.69
N ALA A 62 -14.06 -1.12 -0.52
CA ALA A 62 -15.36 -0.48 -0.31
C ALA A 62 -15.29 1.04 -0.39
N SER A 63 -14.18 1.63 0.03
CA SER A 63 -13.99 3.08 0.07
C SER A 63 -13.18 3.62 -1.11
N ARG A 64 -12.86 2.79 -2.08
CA ARG A 64 -12.14 3.17 -3.30
C ARG A 64 -10.79 3.84 -3.02
N GLY A 65 -9.94 3.12 -2.28
CA GLY A 65 -8.61 3.60 -1.94
C GLY A 65 -7.71 3.75 -3.16
N HIS A 66 -6.83 4.75 -3.08
CA HIS A 66 -5.85 5.01 -4.13
C HIS A 66 -4.58 5.57 -3.52
N MET A 67 -3.44 5.08 -3.99
CA MET A 67 -2.13 5.46 -3.49
C MET A 67 -1.31 6.13 -4.58
N ASP A 68 -0.84 7.35 -4.30
CA ASP A 68 0.11 8.06 -5.16
C ASP A 68 1.46 8.09 -4.43
N VAL A 69 2.41 7.29 -4.87
CA VAL A 69 3.69 7.15 -4.20
C VAL A 69 4.55 8.38 -4.45
N GLU A 70 5.05 9.00 -3.36
CA GLU A 70 5.91 10.18 -3.44
C GLU A 70 7.39 9.81 -3.40
N SER A 71 7.76 8.85 -2.58
CA SER A 71 9.14 8.43 -2.42
C SER A 71 9.23 6.99 -1.98
N GLU A 72 10.41 6.39 -2.23
CA GLU A 72 10.72 5.05 -1.74
C GLU A 72 12.10 5.04 -1.09
N ALA A 73 12.29 4.10 -0.19
CA ALA A 73 13.55 3.90 0.52
C ALA A 73 13.71 2.41 0.83
N ASP A 74 14.88 2.04 1.33
CA ASP A 74 15.18 0.65 1.75
C ASP A 74 14.93 -0.36 0.63
N GLY A 75 15.42 -0.06 -0.57
CA GLY A 75 15.28 -0.95 -1.71
C GLY A 75 13.86 -1.07 -2.21
N GLY A 76 13.00 -0.11 -1.91
CA GLY A 76 11.60 -0.12 -2.30
C GLY A 76 10.68 -0.73 -1.27
N LEU A 77 11.20 -1.10 -0.09
CA LEU A 77 10.38 -1.70 0.97
C LEU A 77 9.73 -0.66 1.88
N ALA A 78 10.09 0.62 1.73
CA ALA A 78 9.48 1.70 2.49
C ALA A 78 8.99 2.76 1.52
N LEU A 79 7.73 3.18 1.68
CA LEU A 79 7.12 4.19 0.82
C LEU A 79 6.54 5.32 1.66
N VAL A 80 6.56 6.52 1.10
CA VAL A 80 5.70 7.63 1.52
C VAL A 80 4.76 7.92 0.38
N ALA A 81 3.49 8.04 0.66
CA ALA A 81 2.46 8.16 -0.37
C ALA A 81 1.32 9.05 0.08
N GLY A 82 0.74 9.76 -0.87
CA GLY A 82 -0.58 10.33 -0.69
C GLY A 82 -1.60 9.22 -0.83
N TYR A 83 -2.45 9.06 0.16
CA TYR A 83 -3.50 8.05 0.12
C TYR A 83 -4.85 8.72 0.23
N ARG A 84 -5.80 8.31 -0.59
CA ARG A 84 -7.14 8.85 -0.52
C ARG A 84 -8.18 7.74 -0.59
N ASN A 85 -9.27 7.91 0.12
CA ASN A 85 -10.45 7.07 -0.04
C ASN A 85 -11.69 7.88 0.31
N ASP A 86 -12.86 7.27 0.10
CA ASP A 86 -14.14 7.97 0.32
C ASP A 86 -14.43 8.23 1.79
N THR A 87 -13.83 7.45 2.70
CA THR A 87 -14.07 7.58 4.13
C THR A 87 -13.29 8.73 4.75
N TRP A 88 -12.00 8.81 4.44
CA TRP A 88 -11.08 9.73 5.11
C TRP A 88 -10.65 10.91 4.26
N GLY A 89 -10.95 10.89 2.96
CA GLY A 89 -10.43 11.87 2.04
C GLY A 89 -8.97 11.60 1.75
N GLU A 90 -8.16 12.64 1.72
CA GLU A 90 -6.76 12.54 1.34
C GLU A 90 -5.87 12.73 2.55
N MET A 91 -4.84 11.86 2.67
CA MET A 91 -3.87 11.96 3.75
C MET A 91 -2.51 11.46 3.29
N ARG A 92 -1.47 11.92 3.94
CA ARG A 92 -0.13 11.45 3.69
C ARG A 92 0.16 10.26 4.60
N THR A 93 0.65 9.17 3.99
CA THR A 93 0.85 7.90 4.70
C THR A 93 2.25 7.38 4.47
N LYS A 94 2.71 6.57 5.40
CA LYS A 94 3.95 5.80 5.26
C LYS A 94 3.60 4.32 5.22
N TRP A 95 4.40 3.56 4.47
CA TRP A 95 4.19 2.14 4.27
C TRP A 95 5.52 1.41 4.39
N ARG A 96 5.52 0.30 5.07
CA ARG A 96 6.70 -0.56 5.17
C ARG A 96 6.27 -1.99 4.89
N PHE A 97 7.06 -2.66 4.05
CA PHE A 97 6.74 -4.00 3.58
C PHE A 97 7.82 -4.98 3.98
N THR A 98 7.42 -6.19 4.36
CA THR A 98 8.31 -7.33 4.54
C THR A 98 7.96 -8.33 3.43
N VAL A 99 8.96 -8.77 2.70
CA VAL A 99 8.79 -9.66 1.54
C VAL A 99 9.41 -11.01 1.85
N ASP A 100 8.70 -12.06 1.49
CA ASP A 100 9.13 -13.45 1.67
C ASP A 100 8.74 -14.24 0.42
N GLY A 101 9.74 -14.81 -0.25
CA GLY A 101 9.50 -15.61 -1.46
C GLY A 101 8.83 -14.86 -2.58
N GLY A 102 9.08 -13.56 -2.68
CA GLY A 102 8.50 -12.71 -3.72
C GLY A 102 7.09 -12.23 -3.43
N LYS A 103 6.58 -12.49 -2.24
CA LYS A 103 5.26 -12.02 -1.80
C LYS A 103 5.39 -11.25 -0.51
N ILE A 104 4.41 -10.40 -0.23
CA ILE A 104 4.41 -9.59 0.98
C ILE A 104 3.88 -10.42 2.14
N SER A 105 4.71 -10.58 3.18
CA SER A 105 4.34 -11.31 4.39
C SER A 105 3.84 -10.39 5.50
N ARG A 106 4.17 -9.10 5.43
CA ARG A 106 3.64 -8.11 6.36
C ARG A 106 3.69 -6.72 5.72
N PHE A 107 2.69 -5.93 5.98
CA PHE A 107 2.76 -4.51 5.65
C PHE A 107 2.27 -3.68 6.82
N GLU A 108 2.93 -2.55 7.03
CA GLU A 108 2.62 -1.62 8.10
C GLU A 108 2.34 -0.26 7.49
N THR A 109 1.26 0.37 7.89
CA THR A 109 0.93 1.70 7.40
C THR A 109 0.54 2.60 8.56
N GLY A 110 0.52 3.89 8.30
CA GLY A 110 0.14 4.89 9.28
C GLY A 110 0.30 6.27 8.69
N GLN A 111 -0.02 7.29 9.49
CA GLN A 111 0.19 8.67 9.08
C GLN A 111 1.67 9.00 9.01
N ALA A 112 2.05 9.66 7.94
CA ALA A 112 3.42 10.12 7.77
C ALA A 112 3.62 11.49 8.43
#